data_bb9263bb6e63e3f4b9af277de948dd0b
#
_entry.id   bb9263bb6e63e3f4b9af277de948dd0b
#
_cell.length_a   1.000
_cell.length_b   1.000
_cell.length_c   1.000
_cell.angle_alpha   90.00
_cell.angle_beta   90.00
_cell.angle_gamma   90.00
#
_symmetry.space_group_name_H-M   'P 1'
#
loop_
_entity.id
_entity.type
_entity.pdbx_description
1 polymer ?
#
loop_
_entity_poly.entity_id
_entity_poly.type
_entity_poly.pdbx_seq_one_letter_code
_entity_poly.pdbx_strand_id
1 'polypeptide(L)'
;ESRAVETRTVDITSQAKLLATQIVANNYLENTSSQNITTQLEQLSTIYDGRVMLIDQAFHIVKDTYALDEQKTILSEEVMQAYQGETVQKYDSDNRYIEMTLPINDESGKNVIGVMLVSVSTDSIVATLQILKQYALMLQFLAGVAVVIVAFAVSGVLVKPFKRLTKSITDVQDGY
;
A
#
# COMPACT_ATOMS: atom_id res chain seq x y z
N GLU A 1 1.49 -3.08 9.09
CA GLU A 1 0.61 -3.55 8.01
C GLU A 1 -0.63 -2.67 7.90
N SER A 2 -1.41 -2.51 8.97
CA SER A 2 -2.64 -1.69 8.99
C SER A 2 -2.43 -0.25 8.51
N ARG A 3 -1.38 0.45 8.95
CA ARG A 3 -1.10 1.83 8.52
C ARG A 3 -0.75 1.95 7.04
N ALA A 4 -0.04 0.98 6.48
CA ALA A 4 0.32 0.99 5.07
C ALA A 4 -0.91 0.76 4.18
N VAL A 5 -1.80 -0.14 4.59
CA VAL A 5 -3.10 -0.37 3.95
C VAL A 5 -3.96 0.89 4.01
N GLU A 6 -4.06 1.52 5.19
CA GLU A 6 -4.83 2.76 5.39
C GLU A 6 -4.33 3.90 4.51
N THR A 7 -3.02 4.14 4.47
CA THR A 7 -2.42 5.18 3.62
C THR A 7 -2.71 4.91 2.14
N ARG A 8 -2.58 3.66 1.70
CA ARG A 8 -2.88 3.25 0.33
C ARG A 8 -4.35 3.50 -0.02
N THR A 9 -5.25 3.14 0.90
CA THR A 9 -6.69 3.33 0.73
C THR A 9 -7.07 4.80 0.58
N VAL A 10 -6.49 5.68 1.38
CA VAL A 10 -6.71 7.13 1.30
C VAL A 10 -6.24 7.68 -0.05
N ASP A 11 -5.07 7.27 -0.51
CA ASP A 11 -4.50 7.71 -1.78
C ASP A 11 -5.37 7.27 -2.97
N ILE A 12 -5.74 5.99 -3.02
CA ILE A 12 -6.62 5.45 -4.06
C ILE A 12 -7.98 6.16 -4.05
N THR A 13 -8.56 6.39 -2.87
CA THR A 13 -9.84 7.10 -2.73
C THR A 13 -9.78 8.51 -3.30
N SER A 14 -8.68 9.21 -3.05
CA SER A 14 -8.47 10.57 -3.56
C SER A 14 -8.35 10.58 -5.08
N GLN A 15 -7.60 9.66 -5.66
CA GLN A 15 -7.44 9.53 -7.12
C GLN A 15 -8.77 9.11 -7.78
N ALA A 16 -9.49 8.17 -7.18
CA ALA A 16 -10.79 7.72 -7.68
C ALA A 16 -11.83 8.85 -7.68
N LYS A 17 -11.88 9.68 -6.63
CA LYS A 17 -12.77 10.85 -6.56
C LYS A 17 -12.45 11.90 -7.64
N LEU A 18 -11.15 12.16 -7.87
CA LEU A 18 -10.72 13.07 -8.92
C LEU A 18 -11.16 12.55 -10.30
N LEU A 19 -10.95 11.26 -10.55
CA LEU A 19 -11.36 10.63 -11.79
C LEU A 19 -12.88 10.60 -11.95
N ALA A 20 -13.64 10.39 -10.88
CA ALA A 20 -15.11 10.48 -10.89
C ALA A 20 -15.59 11.85 -11.38
N THR A 21 -14.96 12.95 -10.94
CA THR A 21 -15.28 14.30 -11.42
C THR A 21 -15.04 14.44 -12.93
N GLN A 22 -13.97 13.86 -13.46
CA GLN A 22 -13.67 13.92 -14.89
C GLN A 22 -14.63 13.03 -15.71
N ILE A 23 -15.05 11.90 -15.16
CA ILE A 23 -16.05 11.01 -15.77
C ILE A 23 -17.36 11.77 -15.99
N VAL A 24 -17.81 12.52 -15.00
CA VAL A 24 -19.01 13.36 -15.08
C VAL A 24 -18.84 14.48 -16.10
N ALA A 25 -17.75 15.23 -16.02
CA ALA A 25 -17.48 16.35 -16.93
C ALA A 25 -17.40 15.93 -18.40
N ASN A 26 -17.06 14.69 -18.69
CA ASN A 26 -16.96 14.14 -20.05
C ASN A 26 -18.18 13.28 -20.44
N ASN A 27 -19.21 13.21 -19.61
CA ASN A 27 -20.40 12.36 -19.81
C ASN A 27 -20.06 10.90 -20.13
N TYR A 28 -18.98 10.38 -19.50
CA TYR A 28 -18.39 9.08 -19.86
C TYR A 28 -19.30 7.89 -19.52
N LEU A 29 -20.20 8.00 -18.54
CA LEU A 29 -21.13 6.92 -18.20
C LEU A 29 -22.14 6.64 -19.32
N GLU A 30 -22.51 7.65 -20.10
CA GLU A 30 -23.40 7.50 -21.25
C GLU A 30 -22.65 7.17 -22.53
N ASN A 31 -21.43 7.71 -22.66
CA ASN A 31 -20.59 7.53 -23.85
C ASN A 31 -19.13 7.26 -23.46
N THR A 32 -18.76 5.98 -23.41
CA THR A 32 -17.43 5.50 -23.04
C THR A 32 -16.35 5.70 -24.13
N SER A 33 -16.60 6.56 -25.12
CA SER A 33 -15.67 6.77 -26.25
C SER A 33 -14.47 7.68 -25.94
N SER A 34 -14.49 8.38 -24.80
CA SER A 34 -13.38 9.26 -24.40
C SER A 34 -12.12 8.48 -24.11
N GLN A 35 -11.18 8.50 -25.05
CA GLN A 35 -9.87 7.81 -24.88
C GLN A 35 -9.08 8.34 -23.68
N ASN A 36 -9.21 9.63 -23.38
CA ASN A 36 -8.54 10.23 -22.21
C ASN A 36 -9.00 9.59 -20.90
N ILE A 37 -10.32 9.46 -20.69
CA ILE A 37 -10.88 8.84 -19.48
C ILE A 37 -10.52 7.35 -19.45
N THR A 38 -10.63 6.65 -20.58
CA THR A 38 -10.24 5.23 -20.68
C THR A 38 -8.78 5.04 -20.25
N THR A 39 -7.88 5.87 -20.77
CA THR A 39 -6.46 5.81 -20.40
C THR A 39 -6.23 6.09 -18.90
N GLN A 40 -6.94 7.04 -18.32
CA GLN A 40 -6.83 7.32 -16.88
C GLN A 40 -7.35 6.16 -16.00
N LEU A 41 -8.43 5.50 -16.41
CA LEU A 41 -8.94 4.29 -15.73
C LEU A 41 -7.91 3.15 -15.80
N GLU A 42 -7.31 2.94 -16.95
CA GLU A 42 -6.26 1.92 -17.15
C GLU A 42 -4.99 2.26 -16.36
N GLN A 43 -4.61 3.54 -16.29
CA GLN A 43 -3.48 3.99 -15.46
C GLN A 43 -3.75 3.75 -13.97
N LEU A 44 -4.94 4.09 -13.48
CA LEU A 44 -5.32 3.82 -12.10
C LEU A 44 -5.24 2.32 -11.79
N SER A 45 -5.79 1.49 -12.66
CA SER A 45 -5.72 0.03 -12.58
C SER A 45 -4.28 -0.48 -12.52
N THR A 46 -3.41 0.03 -13.39
CA THR A 46 -2.00 -0.40 -13.48
C THR A 46 -1.16 0.05 -12.28
N ILE A 47 -1.30 1.32 -11.86
CA ILE A 47 -0.52 1.88 -10.74
C ILE A 47 -0.81 1.18 -9.42
N TYR A 48 -2.07 0.80 -9.21
CA TYR A 48 -2.50 0.20 -7.96
C TYR A 48 -2.60 -1.33 -8.01
N ASP A 49 -2.27 -1.96 -9.15
CA ASP A 49 -2.43 -3.39 -9.38
C ASP A 49 -3.86 -3.84 -9.04
N GLY A 50 -4.81 -3.20 -9.70
CA GLY A 50 -6.21 -3.32 -9.37
C GLY A 50 -7.13 -3.26 -10.56
N ARG A 51 -8.42 -3.47 -10.30
CA ARG A 51 -9.51 -3.44 -11.27
C ARG A 51 -10.43 -2.28 -10.97
N VAL A 52 -10.82 -1.55 -11.99
CA VAL A 52 -11.79 -0.45 -11.90
C VAL A 52 -13.00 -0.76 -12.77
N MET A 53 -14.18 -0.67 -12.17
CA MET A 53 -15.46 -0.83 -12.88
C MET A 53 -16.30 0.42 -12.70
N LEU A 54 -16.97 0.84 -13.74
CA LEU A 54 -17.97 1.91 -13.72
C LEU A 54 -19.35 1.32 -13.95
N ILE A 55 -20.28 1.70 -13.11
CA ILE A 55 -21.65 1.17 -13.07
C ILE A 55 -22.61 2.33 -13.29
N ASP A 56 -23.57 2.18 -14.21
CA ASP A 56 -24.61 3.16 -14.51
C ASP A 56 -25.80 3.05 -13.56
N GLN A 57 -26.77 3.96 -13.68
CA GLN A 57 -27.99 3.97 -12.87
C GLN A 57 -28.89 2.74 -13.05
N ALA A 58 -28.71 1.99 -14.12
CA ALA A 58 -29.41 0.73 -14.36
C ALA A 58 -28.65 -0.49 -13.81
N PHE A 59 -27.60 -0.27 -13.02
CA PHE A 59 -26.71 -1.28 -12.46
C PHE A 59 -25.94 -2.09 -13.52
N HIS A 60 -25.75 -1.54 -14.72
CA HIS A 60 -24.90 -2.15 -15.74
C HIS A 60 -23.46 -1.67 -15.60
N ILE A 61 -22.53 -2.60 -15.78
CA ILE A 61 -21.09 -2.27 -15.87
C ILE A 61 -20.84 -1.69 -17.26
N VAL A 62 -20.67 -0.36 -17.35
CA VAL A 62 -20.41 0.34 -18.62
C VAL A 62 -18.95 0.35 -19.01
N LYS A 63 -18.06 0.17 -18.03
CA LYS A 63 -16.62 0.03 -18.24
C LYS A 63 -15.98 -0.87 -17.19
N ASP A 64 -15.08 -1.70 -17.63
CA ASP A 64 -14.27 -2.61 -16.81
C ASP A 64 -12.84 -2.63 -17.35
N THR A 65 -11.85 -2.23 -16.53
CA THR A 65 -10.45 -2.21 -16.95
C THR A 65 -9.89 -3.59 -17.29
N TYR A 66 -10.52 -4.66 -16.80
CA TYR A 66 -10.16 -6.04 -17.17
C TYR A 66 -10.99 -6.58 -18.33
N ALA A 67 -11.97 -5.84 -18.80
CA ALA A 67 -12.87 -6.22 -19.91
C ALA A 67 -13.56 -7.57 -19.73
N LEU A 68 -13.81 -7.99 -18.49
CA LEU A 68 -14.41 -9.31 -18.18
C LEU A 68 -15.93 -9.26 -18.02
N ASP A 69 -16.43 -8.15 -17.47
CA ASP A 69 -17.82 -8.05 -17.04
C ASP A 69 -18.58 -6.87 -17.64
N GLU A 70 -18.05 -6.21 -18.68
CA GLU A 70 -18.77 -5.14 -19.38
C GLU A 70 -20.15 -5.62 -19.86
N GLN A 71 -21.14 -4.75 -19.74
CA GLN A 71 -22.55 -4.98 -20.06
C GLN A 71 -23.30 -5.96 -19.11
N LYS A 72 -22.62 -6.53 -18.10
CA LYS A 72 -23.30 -7.32 -17.07
C LYS A 72 -23.93 -6.43 -16.03
N THR A 73 -24.98 -6.94 -15.39
CA THR A 73 -25.64 -6.28 -14.25
C THR A 73 -24.96 -6.71 -12.96
N ILE A 74 -24.64 -5.75 -12.09
CA ILE A 74 -24.09 -5.98 -10.77
C ILE A 74 -25.03 -5.42 -9.69
N LEU A 75 -25.47 -6.29 -8.80
CA LEU A 75 -26.31 -5.96 -7.64
C LEU A 75 -25.61 -6.51 -6.40
N SER A 76 -24.78 -5.68 -5.77
CA SER A 76 -24.17 -5.99 -4.48
C SER A 76 -24.63 -4.98 -3.43
N GLU A 77 -24.47 -5.33 -2.16
CA GLU A 77 -24.82 -4.46 -1.05
C GLU A 77 -24.00 -3.16 -1.10
N GLU A 78 -22.72 -3.27 -1.41
CA GLU A 78 -21.80 -2.14 -1.51
C GLU A 78 -22.18 -1.16 -2.63
N VAL A 79 -22.61 -1.68 -3.78
CA VAL A 79 -23.11 -0.87 -4.89
C VAL A 79 -24.41 -0.16 -4.52
N MET A 80 -25.31 -0.84 -3.84
CA MET A 80 -26.56 -0.23 -3.37
C MET A 80 -26.32 0.88 -2.35
N GLN A 81 -25.40 0.70 -1.40
CA GLN A 81 -25.00 1.72 -0.44
C GLN A 81 -24.36 2.93 -1.13
N ALA A 82 -23.55 2.70 -2.17
CA ALA A 82 -22.97 3.78 -2.95
C ALA A 82 -24.03 4.60 -3.70
N TYR A 83 -25.10 3.99 -4.22
CA TYR A 83 -26.23 4.75 -4.77
C TYR A 83 -27.00 5.58 -3.75
N GLN A 84 -26.87 5.27 -2.45
CA GLN A 84 -27.39 6.11 -1.35
C GLN A 84 -26.42 7.24 -0.98
N GLY A 85 -25.29 7.36 -1.66
CA GLY A 85 -24.28 8.39 -1.45
C GLY A 85 -23.16 8.01 -0.48
N GLU A 86 -23.11 6.76 -0.05
CA GLU A 86 -22.09 6.27 0.88
C GLU A 86 -20.86 5.76 0.14
N THR A 87 -19.67 6.04 0.66
CA THR A 87 -18.44 5.39 0.22
C THR A 87 -18.18 4.18 1.09
N VAL A 88 -18.17 3.01 0.48
CA VAL A 88 -17.93 1.74 1.18
C VAL A 88 -16.51 1.28 0.94
N GLN A 89 -15.84 0.84 2.01
CA GLN A 89 -14.50 0.26 1.94
C GLN A 89 -14.50 -1.07 2.66
N LYS A 90 -13.97 -2.09 2.01
CA LYS A 90 -13.85 -3.43 2.54
C LYS A 90 -12.43 -3.95 2.33
N TYR A 91 -11.82 -4.42 3.39
CA TYR A 91 -10.53 -5.09 3.32
C TYR A 91 -10.72 -6.59 3.53
N ASP A 92 -10.35 -7.36 2.54
CA ASP A 92 -10.31 -8.82 2.63
C ASP A 92 -8.86 -9.25 2.91
N SER A 93 -8.60 -9.62 4.16
CA SER A 93 -7.28 -10.07 4.61
C SER A 93 -6.90 -11.43 4.06
N ASP A 94 -7.87 -12.28 3.75
CA ASP A 94 -7.66 -13.66 3.31
C ASP A 94 -7.25 -13.68 1.84
N ASN A 95 -7.94 -12.88 1.02
CA ASN A 95 -7.66 -12.74 -0.41
C ASN A 95 -6.72 -11.56 -0.73
N ARG A 96 -6.32 -10.79 0.28
CA ARG A 96 -5.37 -9.69 0.20
C ARG A 96 -5.75 -8.62 -0.82
N TYR A 97 -6.99 -8.16 -0.77
CA TYR A 97 -7.43 -7.03 -1.58
C TYR A 97 -8.24 -6.02 -0.77
N ILE A 98 -8.22 -4.79 -1.25
CA ILE A 98 -9.08 -3.71 -0.78
C ILE A 98 -10.11 -3.47 -1.87
N GLU A 99 -11.38 -3.49 -1.51
CA GLU A 99 -12.46 -3.08 -2.37
C GLU A 99 -13.05 -1.77 -1.88
N MET A 100 -13.22 -0.83 -2.81
CA MET A 100 -13.82 0.46 -2.54
C MET A 100 -14.92 0.71 -3.56
N THR A 101 -16.07 1.12 -3.06
CA THR A 101 -17.22 1.49 -3.87
C THR A 101 -17.57 2.92 -3.57
N LEU A 102 -17.50 3.77 -4.59
CA LEU A 102 -17.69 5.22 -4.47
C LEU A 102 -18.85 5.68 -5.33
N PRO A 103 -19.72 6.59 -4.81
CA PRO A 103 -20.73 7.21 -5.63
C PRO A 103 -20.10 8.19 -6.64
N ILE A 104 -20.64 8.22 -7.84
CA ILE A 104 -20.36 9.24 -8.86
C ILE A 104 -21.56 10.19 -8.86
N ASN A 105 -21.33 11.41 -8.40
CA ASN A 105 -22.37 12.41 -8.31
C ASN A 105 -22.43 13.26 -9.60
N ASP A 106 -23.59 13.79 -9.90
CA ASP A 106 -23.77 14.77 -10.97
C ASP A 106 -22.95 16.06 -10.71
N GLU A 107 -22.91 16.98 -11.68
CA GLU A 107 -22.20 18.26 -11.55
C GLU A 107 -22.71 19.10 -10.37
N SER A 108 -23.96 18.92 -9.97
CA SER A 108 -24.53 19.60 -8.80
C SER A 108 -24.12 18.99 -7.47
N GLY A 109 -23.57 17.77 -7.49
CA GLY A 109 -23.21 17.00 -6.30
C GLY A 109 -24.40 16.46 -5.51
N LYS A 110 -25.63 16.57 -6.03
CA LYS A 110 -26.86 16.22 -5.32
C LYS A 110 -27.38 14.81 -5.62
N ASN A 111 -27.15 14.35 -6.83
CA ASN A 111 -27.67 13.05 -7.28
C ASN A 111 -26.53 12.11 -7.64
N VAL A 112 -26.65 10.85 -7.24
CA VAL A 112 -25.75 9.80 -7.67
C VAL A 112 -26.19 9.32 -9.05
N ILE A 113 -25.30 9.46 -10.04
CA ILE A 113 -25.54 9.07 -11.43
C ILE A 113 -24.83 7.79 -11.83
N GLY A 114 -23.98 7.28 -10.97
CA GLY A 114 -23.25 6.03 -11.18
C GLY A 114 -22.43 5.67 -9.97
N VAL A 115 -21.72 4.57 -10.09
CA VAL A 115 -20.85 4.04 -9.03
C VAL A 115 -19.52 3.63 -9.63
N MET A 116 -18.42 3.95 -8.96
CA MET A 116 -17.09 3.42 -9.26
C MET A 116 -16.73 2.38 -8.22
N LEU A 117 -16.43 1.17 -8.69
CA LEU A 117 -15.91 0.08 -7.88
C LEU A 117 -14.43 -0.12 -8.21
N VAL A 118 -13.59 -0.02 -7.19
CA VAL A 118 -12.13 -0.20 -7.30
C VAL A 118 -11.71 -1.35 -6.41
N SER A 119 -11.13 -2.38 -7.00
CA SER A 119 -10.60 -3.53 -6.28
C SER A 119 -9.09 -3.60 -6.49
N VAL A 120 -8.31 -3.53 -5.41
CA VAL A 120 -6.85 -3.38 -5.46
C VAL A 120 -6.16 -4.44 -4.64
N SER A 121 -5.17 -5.11 -5.24
CA SER A 121 -4.33 -6.09 -4.54
C SER A 121 -3.47 -5.43 -3.45
N THR A 122 -3.36 -6.08 -2.30
CA THR A 122 -2.44 -5.67 -1.23
C THR A 122 -1.14 -6.49 -1.22
N ASP A 123 -0.94 -7.38 -2.18
CA ASP A 123 0.24 -8.26 -2.24
C ASP A 123 1.54 -7.47 -2.39
N SER A 124 1.54 -6.42 -3.18
CA SER A 124 2.69 -5.53 -3.35
C SER A 124 3.08 -4.81 -2.05
N ILE A 125 2.09 -4.45 -1.21
CA ILE A 125 2.31 -3.83 0.10
C ILE A 125 2.99 -4.82 1.05
N VAL A 126 2.48 -6.04 1.11
CA VAL A 126 3.01 -7.11 1.97
C VAL A 126 4.42 -7.49 1.54
N ALA A 127 4.67 -7.66 0.24
CA ALA A 127 5.99 -7.95 -0.31
C ALA A 127 7.02 -6.86 0.06
N THR A 128 6.66 -5.59 -0.10
CA THR A 128 7.54 -4.47 0.24
C THR A 128 7.86 -4.45 1.74
N LEU A 129 6.88 -4.71 2.60
CA LEU A 129 7.10 -4.77 4.06
C LEU A 129 7.99 -5.94 4.47
N GLN A 130 7.89 -7.09 3.81
CA GLN A 130 8.77 -8.24 4.05
C GLN A 130 10.22 -7.93 3.68
N ILE A 131 10.43 -7.30 2.53
CA ILE A 131 11.76 -6.87 2.08
C ILE A 131 12.36 -5.88 3.08
N LEU A 132 11.61 -4.87 3.53
CA LEU A 132 12.08 -3.90 4.52
C LEU A 132 12.43 -4.55 5.86
N LYS A 133 11.64 -5.53 6.33
CA LYS A 133 11.97 -6.30 7.54
C LYS A 133 13.27 -7.09 7.38
N GLN A 134 13.49 -7.70 6.23
CA GLN A 134 14.71 -8.46 5.94
C GLN A 134 15.95 -7.55 5.95
N TYR A 135 15.88 -6.37 5.33
CA TYR A 135 16.96 -5.39 5.37
C TYR A 135 17.22 -4.87 6.78
N ALA A 136 16.18 -4.59 7.57
CA ALA A 136 16.33 -4.15 8.95
C ALA A 136 17.03 -5.20 9.82
N LEU A 137 16.68 -6.47 9.69
CA LEU A 137 17.33 -7.58 10.40
C LEU A 137 18.79 -7.74 9.97
N MET A 138 19.08 -7.63 8.67
CA MET A 138 20.45 -7.70 8.17
C MET A 138 21.32 -6.55 8.70
N LEU A 139 20.78 -5.34 8.74
CA LEU A 139 21.48 -4.16 9.28
C LEU A 139 21.74 -4.29 10.77
N GLN A 140 20.76 -4.81 11.52
CA GLN A 140 20.91 -5.07 12.96
C GLN A 140 21.96 -6.13 13.26
N PHE A 141 22.02 -7.20 12.46
CA PHE A 141 23.05 -8.23 12.56
C PHE A 141 24.45 -7.65 12.29
N LEU A 142 24.59 -6.86 11.22
CA LEU A 142 25.85 -6.20 10.86
C LEU A 142 26.34 -5.26 11.96
N ALA A 143 25.43 -4.46 12.54
CA ALA A 143 25.73 -3.58 13.66
C ALA A 143 26.18 -4.38 14.90
N GLY A 144 25.52 -5.49 15.21
CA GLY A 144 25.90 -6.39 16.30
C GLY A 144 27.32 -6.96 16.12
N VAL A 145 27.66 -7.43 14.93
CA VAL A 145 29.00 -7.91 14.62
C VAL A 145 30.04 -6.80 14.77
N ALA A 146 29.77 -5.60 14.30
CA ALA A 146 30.68 -4.45 14.44
C ALA A 146 30.96 -4.13 15.92
N VAL A 147 29.92 -4.13 16.77
CA VAL A 147 30.08 -3.90 18.22
C VAL A 147 30.97 -4.97 18.86
N VAL A 148 30.78 -6.24 18.50
CA VAL A 148 31.62 -7.35 19.00
C VAL A 148 33.09 -7.17 18.59
N ILE A 149 33.35 -6.82 17.33
CA ILE A 149 34.72 -6.58 16.84
C ILE A 149 35.37 -5.42 17.63
N VAL A 150 34.65 -4.31 17.83
CA VAL A 150 35.17 -3.17 18.61
C VAL A 150 35.44 -3.59 20.06
N ALA A 151 34.56 -4.36 20.69
CA ALA A 151 34.74 -4.85 22.05
C ALA A 151 36.00 -5.74 22.18
N PHE A 152 36.23 -6.62 21.21
CA PHE A 152 37.46 -7.43 21.17
C PHE A 152 38.71 -6.57 20.96
N ALA A 153 38.69 -5.61 20.08
CA ALA A 153 39.80 -4.70 19.83
C ALA A 153 40.16 -3.89 21.09
N VAL A 154 39.18 -3.32 21.75
CA VAL A 154 39.34 -2.55 22.99
C VAL A 154 39.84 -3.45 24.12
N SER A 155 39.30 -4.66 24.27
CA SER A 155 39.74 -5.62 25.25
C SER A 155 41.22 -6.03 25.04
N GLY A 156 41.62 -6.24 23.79
CA GLY A 156 43.00 -6.58 23.46
C GLY A 156 44.01 -5.46 23.72
N VAL A 157 43.59 -4.19 23.52
CA VAL A 157 44.44 -3.02 23.75
C VAL A 157 44.56 -2.69 25.25
N LEU A 158 43.45 -2.79 26.01
CA LEU A 158 43.44 -2.43 27.44
C LEU A 158 43.96 -3.52 28.36
N VAL A 159 43.69 -4.79 28.05
CA VAL A 159 44.09 -5.92 28.96
C VAL A 159 45.55 -6.28 28.82
N LYS A 160 46.19 -6.13 27.67
CA LYS A 160 47.63 -6.43 27.48
C LYS A 160 48.55 -5.57 28.34
N PRO A 161 48.41 -4.23 28.45
CA PRO A 161 49.29 -3.42 29.30
C PRO A 161 49.09 -3.71 30.80
N PHE A 162 47.86 -4.03 31.23
CA PHE A 162 47.63 -4.40 32.65
C PHE A 162 48.31 -5.69 33.07
N LYS A 163 48.29 -6.70 32.20
CA LYS A 163 49.02 -7.98 32.48
C LYS A 163 50.54 -7.77 32.57
N ARG A 164 51.11 -6.83 31.81
CA ARG A 164 52.55 -6.50 31.89
C ARG A 164 52.90 -5.79 33.21
N LEU A 165 52.05 -4.89 33.68
CA LEU A 165 52.24 -4.19 34.97
C LEU A 165 52.16 -5.15 36.15
N THR A 166 51.22 -6.09 36.16
CA THR A 166 51.04 -7.07 37.24
C THR A 166 52.27 -8.01 37.31
N LYS A 167 52.81 -8.42 36.15
CA LYS A 167 53.99 -9.28 36.11
C LYS A 167 55.24 -8.55 36.62
N SER A 168 55.42 -7.27 36.35
CA SER A 168 56.53 -6.47 36.83
C SER A 168 56.50 -6.25 38.36
N ILE A 169 55.30 -6.22 38.96
CA ILE A 169 55.15 -6.10 40.42
C ILE A 169 55.50 -7.40 41.12
N THR A 170 55.15 -8.55 40.52
CA THR A 170 55.48 -9.88 41.08
C THR A 170 56.96 -10.15 41.02
N ASP A 171 57.66 -9.76 39.96
CA ASP A 171 59.11 -9.94 39.80
C ASP A 171 59.93 -9.08 40.77
N VAL A 172 59.36 -7.97 41.28
CA VAL A 172 60.03 -7.12 42.32
C VAL A 172 59.85 -7.65 43.72
N GLN A 173 58.83 -8.46 43.97
CA GLN A 173 58.51 -9.04 45.27
C GLN A 173 59.31 -10.33 45.58
N ASP A 174 59.76 -11.02 44.51
CA ASP A 174 60.56 -12.24 44.66
C ASP A 174 62.11 -11.99 44.61
N GLY A 175 62.52 -10.71 44.62
CA GLY A 175 63.90 -10.28 44.47
C GLY A 175 64.62 -9.81 45.74
N TYR A 176 64.13 -10.17 46.95
CA TYR A 176 64.81 -9.99 48.22
C TYR A 176 64.70 -11.19 49.11
#